data_1e7a9cf22b0858b58ace3a07edce9e48
#
_entry.id   1e7a9cf22b0858b58ace3a07edce9e48
#
_cell.length_a   1.000
_cell.length_b   1.000
_cell.length_c   1.000
_cell.angle_alpha   90.00
_cell.angle_beta   90.00
_cell.angle_gamma   90.00
#
_symmetry.space_group_name_H-M   'P 1'
#
loop_
_entity.id
_entity.type
_entity.pdbx_description
1 polymer ?
#
loop_
_entity_poly.entity_id
_entity_poly.type
_entity_poly.pdbx_seq_one_letter_code
_entity_poly.pdbx_strand_id
1 'polypeptide(L)'
;APMQKHWNALRAYRHGFLLDFRRTQPQATSNVAATTPASLVELQQLRLDDARALLGPEMVEALPPREQSAAYLQGVIDGLCELSLKDPLTGLSNRRHFRNVMERTIDIVARSGDPALLLMLDVDHFKNVNDTYGHHAGDLVLQAVGRTLSKCVRPMDTVARYGGEEFA
;
A
#
# COMPACT_ATOMS: atom_id res chain seq x y z
N ALA A 1 -19.33 23.62 4.22
CA ALA A 1 -20.06 22.43 4.58
C ALA A 1 -19.83 21.17 3.69
N PRO A 2 -18.81 21.10 2.78
CA PRO A 2 -18.53 19.85 2.06
C PRO A 2 -17.83 18.79 2.92
N MET A 3 -17.04 19.18 3.91
CA MET A 3 -16.29 18.25 4.77
C MET A 3 -17.17 17.32 5.61
N GLN A 4 -18.35 17.80 6.06
CA GLN A 4 -19.26 17.01 6.89
C GLN A 4 -19.87 15.81 6.14
N LYS A 5 -20.06 15.91 4.81
CA LYS A 5 -20.59 14.80 3.99
C LYS A 5 -19.57 13.67 3.82
N HIS A 6 -18.28 13.99 3.77
CA HIS A 6 -17.21 12.98 3.68
C HIS A 6 -16.99 12.26 5.02
N TRP A 7 -17.13 12.95 6.15
CA TRP A 7 -17.12 12.33 7.49
C TRP A 7 -18.28 11.34 7.69
N ASN A 8 -19.45 11.65 7.18
CA ASN A 8 -20.59 10.74 7.27
C ASN A 8 -20.45 9.52 6.36
N ALA A 9 -19.78 9.64 5.22
CA ALA A 9 -19.44 8.52 4.36
C ALA A 9 -18.41 7.57 5.01
N LEU A 10 -17.41 8.11 5.70
CA LEU A 10 -16.43 7.33 6.46
C LEU A 10 -17.09 6.61 7.66
N ARG A 11 -18.11 7.22 8.28
CA ARG A 11 -18.86 6.60 9.37
C ARG A 11 -19.80 5.48 8.89
N ALA A 12 -20.37 5.62 7.69
CA ALA A 12 -21.23 4.60 7.08
C ALA A 12 -20.41 3.35 6.65
N TYR A 13 -19.14 3.51 6.27
CA TYR A 13 -18.25 2.41 5.94
C TYR A 13 -17.87 1.55 7.16
N ARG A 14 -18.01 2.09 8.38
CA ARG A 14 -17.70 1.40 9.63
C ARG A 14 -18.71 0.30 10.01
N HIS A 15 -19.92 0.32 9.43
CA HIS A 15 -20.98 -0.65 9.77
C HIS A 15 -21.13 -1.82 8.82
N GLY A 16 -20.34 -1.90 7.74
CA GLY A 16 -20.45 -2.95 6.73
C GLY A 16 -19.48 -4.12 6.85
N PHE A 17 -18.50 -4.10 7.77
CA PHE A 17 -17.51 -5.17 7.90
C PHE A 17 -17.16 -5.45 9.37
N LEU A 18 -18.18 -5.77 10.18
CA LEU A 18 -17.99 -6.47 11.45
C LEU A 18 -17.98 -7.96 11.15
N LEU A 19 -16.83 -8.48 10.70
CA LEU A 19 -16.52 -9.89 10.87
C LEU A 19 -16.26 -10.10 12.36
N ASP A 20 -17.19 -10.81 13.00
CA ASP A 20 -17.16 -11.23 14.40
C ASP A 20 -15.96 -12.15 14.64
N PHE A 21 -14.83 -11.57 15.08
CA PHE A 21 -13.59 -12.27 15.44
C PHE A 21 -13.63 -12.80 16.88
N ARG A 22 -14.82 -12.91 17.50
CA ARG A 22 -14.96 -13.45 18.86
C ARG A 22 -15.57 -14.85 18.87
N ARG A 23 -14.97 -15.79 18.17
CA ARG A 23 -15.20 -17.22 18.47
C ARG A 23 -14.15 -18.07 17.76
N THR A 24 -13.04 -18.26 18.45
CA THR A 24 -12.39 -19.57 18.61
C THR A 24 -11.07 -19.36 19.33
N GLN A 25 -11.10 -19.42 20.67
CA GLN A 25 -9.92 -19.84 21.40
C GLN A 25 -9.91 -21.37 21.35
N PRO A 26 -8.91 -22.03 20.77
CA PRO A 26 -8.70 -23.44 21.02
C PRO A 26 -8.10 -23.57 22.41
N GLN A 27 -8.79 -24.36 23.24
CA GLN A 27 -8.25 -24.82 24.53
C GLN A 27 -6.91 -25.51 24.29
N ALA A 28 -5.92 -25.10 25.06
CA ALA A 28 -4.63 -25.77 25.13
C ALA A 28 -4.78 -27.16 25.72
N THR A 29 -4.84 -28.17 24.88
CA THR A 29 -4.52 -29.54 25.29
C THR A 29 -3.05 -29.76 24.97
N SER A 30 -2.27 -29.91 26.04
CA SER A 30 -0.90 -30.36 26.05
C SER A 30 -0.80 -31.77 25.45
N ASN A 31 -0.45 -31.86 24.19
CA ASN A 31 0.16 -33.05 23.60
C ASN A 31 1.43 -32.61 22.88
N VAL A 32 2.55 -32.87 23.54
CA VAL A 32 3.88 -32.80 22.90
C VAL A 32 3.95 -33.96 21.93
N ALA A 33 3.39 -33.77 20.73
CA ALA A 33 3.67 -34.62 19.58
C ALA A 33 4.87 -34.01 18.84
N ALA A 34 5.82 -34.85 18.52
CA ALA A 34 7.05 -34.53 17.80
C ALA A 34 6.76 -33.55 16.65
N THR A 35 7.33 -32.35 16.74
CA THR A 35 7.28 -31.35 15.68
C THR A 35 7.98 -31.91 14.46
N THR A 36 7.23 -32.38 13.50
CA THR A 36 7.76 -32.62 12.15
C THR A 36 8.38 -31.30 11.71
N PRO A 37 9.66 -31.26 11.28
CA PRO A 37 10.25 -30.02 10.82
C PRO A 37 9.36 -29.48 9.69
N ALA A 38 8.97 -28.22 9.81
CA ALA A 38 8.18 -27.54 8.79
C ALA A 38 8.87 -27.83 7.46
N SER A 39 8.15 -28.44 6.53
CA SER A 39 8.68 -28.83 5.23
C SER A 39 9.28 -27.58 4.59
N LEU A 40 10.58 -27.58 4.37
CA LEU A 40 11.27 -26.54 3.62
C LEU A 40 10.54 -26.42 2.28
N VAL A 41 9.95 -25.27 2.01
CA VAL A 41 9.33 -25.00 0.72
C VAL A 41 10.43 -25.01 -0.32
N GLU A 42 10.43 -26.02 -1.18
CA GLU A 42 11.39 -26.08 -2.29
C GLU A 42 10.98 -25.06 -3.34
N LEU A 43 11.82 -24.05 -3.56
CA LEU A 43 11.57 -23.00 -4.58
C LEU A 43 11.29 -23.54 -5.97
N GLN A 44 11.85 -24.72 -6.29
CA GLN A 44 11.66 -25.40 -7.58
C GLN A 44 10.21 -25.85 -7.81
N GLN A 45 9.44 -26.04 -6.74
CA GLN A 45 8.01 -26.42 -6.82
C GLN A 45 7.09 -25.20 -6.96
N LEU A 46 7.61 -23.99 -6.77
CA LEU A 46 6.83 -22.76 -6.86
C LEU A 46 6.88 -22.19 -8.28
N ARG A 47 5.73 -21.82 -8.81
CA ARG A 47 5.60 -21.15 -10.12
C ARG A 47 5.95 -19.66 -9.98
N LEU A 48 7.24 -19.35 -9.89
CA LEU A 48 7.72 -17.98 -9.68
C LEU A 48 8.02 -17.21 -10.98
N ASP A 49 7.94 -17.89 -12.13
CA ASP A 49 8.32 -17.26 -13.40
C ASP A 49 7.37 -16.12 -13.80
N ASP A 50 6.05 -16.29 -13.58
CA ASP A 50 5.07 -15.23 -13.80
C ASP A 50 5.30 -14.04 -12.86
N ALA A 51 5.58 -14.32 -11.58
CA ALA A 51 5.88 -13.30 -10.59
C ALA A 51 7.15 -12.50 -10.96
N ARG A 52 8.20 -13.19 -11.42
CA ARG A 52 9.44 -12.56 -11.88
C ARG A 52 9.24 -11.73 -13.13
N ALA A 53 8.43 -12.20 -14.07
CA ALA A 53 8.09 -11.45 -15.27
C ALA A 53 7.38 -10.12 -14.94
N LEU A 54 6.56 -10.09 -13.89
CA LEU A 54 5.90 -8.87 -13.41
C LEU A 54 6.86 -7.88 -12.77
N LEU A 55 7.91 -8.36 -12.08
CA LEU A 55 8.87 -7.49 -11.38
C LEU A 55 9.73 -6.64 -12.31
N GLY A 56 9.90 -7.07 -13.55
CA GLY A 56 10.81 -6.42 -14.49
C GLY A 56 12.30 -6.71 -14.21
N PRO A 57 13.17 -6.40 -15.20
CA PRO A 57 14.58 -6.81 -15.15
C PRO A 57 15.35 -6.19 -13.98
N GLU A 58 15.16 -4.90 -13.71
CA GLU A 58 15.89 -4.19 -12.64
C GLU A 58 15.59 -4.75 -11.25
N MET A 59 14.31 -5.02 -10.94
CA MET A 59 13.92 -5.63 -9.67
C MET A 59 14.40 -7.08 -9.56
N VAL A 60 14.36 -7.83 -10.66
CA VAL A 60 14.84 -9.23 -10.68
C VAL A 60 16.33 -9.30 -10.42
N GLU A 61 17.14 -8.36 -10.95
CA GLU A 61 18.58 -8.28 -10.71
C GLU A 61 18.92 -7.95 -9.25
N ALA A 62 18.06 -7.17 -8.59
CA ALA A 62 18.22 -6.80 -7.18
C ALA A 62 17.81 -7.92 -6.20
N LEU A 63 17.18 -9.02 -6.67
CA LEU A 63 16.77 -10.12 -5.79
C LEU A 63 17.97 -10.84 -5.19
N PRO A 64 17.87 -11.32 -3.94
CA PRO A 64 18.87 -12.20 -3.36
C PRO A 64 19.09 -13.47 -4.19
N PRO A 65 20.22 -14.16 -4.05
CA PRO A 65 20.46 -15.43 -4.71
C PRO A 65 19.39 -16.48 -4.37
N ARG A 66 19.01 -17.32 -5.34
CA ARG A 66 17.97 -18.35 -5.16
C ARG A 66 18.31 -19.37 -4.07
N GLU A 67 19.58 -19.58 -3.79
CA GLU A 67 20.08 -20.45 -2.73
C GLU A 67 19.65 -19.95 -1.34
N GLN A 68 19.41 -18.66 -1.21
CA GLN A 68 18.83 -18.03 -0.02
C GLN A 68 17.30 -18.04 -0.11
N SER A 69 16.69 -19.20 -0.13
CA SER A 69 15.27 -19.44 -0.45
C SER A 69 14.29 -18.50 0.23
N ALA A 70 14.42 -18.28 1.54
CA ALA A 70 13.52 -17.39 2.29
C ALA A 70 13.72 -15.91 1.91
N ALA A 71 14.96 -15.45 1.80
CA ALA A 71 15.28 -14.08 1.40
C ALA A 71 14.86 -13.80 -0.05
N TYR A 72 15.06 -14.77 -0.94
CA TYR A 72 14.61 -14.67 -2.32
C TYR A 72 13.10 -14.55 -2.43
N LEU A 73 12.34 -15.41 -1.74
CA LEU A 73 10.88 -15.34 -1.69
C LEU A 73 10.39 -14.02 -1.11
N GLN A 74 11.03 -13.57 -0.01
CA GLN A 74 10.70 -12.28 0.58
C GLN A 74 10.92 -11.14 -0.42
N GLY A 75 12.04 -11.13 -1.14
CA GLY A 75 12.32 -10.13 -2.17
C GLY A 75 11.28 -10.13 -3.30
N VAL A 76 10.83 -11.30 -3.76
CA VAL A 76 9.75 -11.41 -4.76
C VAL A 76 8.44 -10.84 -4.20
N ILE A 77 8.08 -11.19 -2.96
CA ILE A 77 6.87 -10.69 -2.30
C ILE A 77 6.94 -9.16 -2.15
N ASP A 78 8.05 -8.63 -1.66
CA ASP A 78 8.25 -7.19 -1.46
C ASP A 78 8.14 -6.43 -2.79
N GLY A 79 8.76 -6.93 -3.86
CA GLY A 79 8.65 -6.35 -5.19
C GLY A 79 7.21 -6.36 -5.73
N LEU A 80 6.49 -7.46 -5.60
CA LEU A 80 5.08 -7.54 -5.99
C LEU A 80 4.20 -6.60 -5.16
N CYS A 81 4.48 -6.50 -3.87
CA CYS A 81 3.80 -5.54 -2.99
C CYS A 81 4.07 -4.11 -3.44
N GLU A 82 5.31 -3.77 -3.77
CA GLU A 82 5.67 -2.44 -4.27
C GLU A 82 4.90 -2.10 -5.55
N LEU A 83 4.88 -2.98 -6.53
CA LEU A 83 4.08 -2.81 -7.75
C LEU A 83 2.58 -2.64 -7.48
N SER A 84 2.04 -3.35 -6.48
CA SER A 84 0.62 -3.30 -6.12
C SER A 84 0.23 -2.08 -5.28
N LEU A 85 1.19 -1.48 -4.55
CA LEU A 85 0.93 -0.44 -3.56
C LEU A 85 1.36 0.96 -4.02
N LYS A 86 2.09 1.06 -5.14
CA LYS A 86 2.56 2.32 -5.70
C LYS A 86 1.73 2.78 -6.89
N ASP A 87 1.70 4.09 -7.10
CA ASP A 87 1.22 4.71 -8.32
C ASP A 87 2.35 4.73 -9.36
N PRO A 88 2.16 4.17 -10.55
CA PRO A 88 3.25 4.00 -11.52
C PRO A 88 3.76 5.32 -12.11
N LEU A 89 2.95 6.40 -12.09
CA LEU A 89 3.36 7.68 -12.64
C LEU A 89 4.21 8.48 -11.64
N THR A 90 3.80 8.51 -10.37
CA THR A 90 4.38 9.40 -9.37
C THR A 90 5.31 8.69 -8.39
N GLY A 91 5.27 7.35 -8.31
CA GLY A 91 6.00 6.54 -7.32
C GLY A 91 5.45 6.65 -5.90
N LEU A 92 4.42 7.47 -5.67
CA LEU A 92 3.75 7.59 -4.39
C LEU A 92 2.93 6.34 -4.06
N SER A 93 2.42 6.26 -2.84
CA SER A 93 1.39 5.28 -2.52
C SER A 93 0.17 5.48 -3.43
N ASN A 94 -0.40 4.38 -3.91
CA ASN A 94 -1.65 4.46 -4.64
C ASN A 94 -2.85 4.55 -3.68
N ARG A 95 -4.03 4.81 -4.23
CA ARG A 95 -5.29 4.92 -3.48
C ARG A 95 -5.56 3.69 -2.60
N ARG A 96 -5.22 2.49 -3.08
CA ARG A 96 -5.44 1.24 -2.35
C ARG A 96 -4.57 1.18 -1.09
N HIS A 97 -3.27 1.46 -1.23
CA HIS A 97 -2.35 1.50 -0.09
C HIS A 97 -2.77 2.57 0.92
N PHE A 98 -3.08 3.77 0.44
CA PHE A 98 -3.52 4.87 1.30
C PHE A 98 -4.73 4.49 2.16
N ARG A 99 -5.74 3.84 1.59
CA ARG A 99 -6.91 3.36 2.34
C ARG A 99 -6.54 2.39 3.44
N ASN A 100 -5.66 1.44 3.17
CA ASN A 100 -5.19 0.48 4.18
C ASN A 100 -4.44 1.18 5.33
N VAL A 101 -3.59 2.17 5.00
CA VAL A 101 -2.87 2.98 6.01
C VAL A 101 -3.85 3.80 6.82
N MET A 102 -4.81 4.44 6.18
CA MET A 102 -5.84 5.25 6.85
C MET A 102 -6.66 4.41 7.84
N GLU A 103 -7.12 3.22 7.45
CA GLU A 103 -7.87 2.31 8.33
C GLU A 103 -7.06 1.95 9.58
N ARG A 104 -5.78 1.58 9.40
CA ARG A 104 -4.87 1.29 10.52
C ARG A 104 -4.64 2.50 11.42
N THR A 105 -4.47 3.69 10.82
CA THR A 105 -4.26 4.92 11.57
C THR A 105 -5.50 5.29 12.41
N ILE A 106 -6.71 5.12 11.87
CA ILE A 106 -7.95 5.31 12.62
C ILE A 106 -8.01 4.38 13.84
N ASP A 107 -7.63 3.12 13.67
CA ASP A 107 -7.61 2.15 14.76
C ASP A 107 -6.55 2.50 15.83
N ILE A 108 -5.40 3.03 15.43
CA ILE A 108 -4.35 3.49 16.35
C ILE A 108 -4.87 4.70 17.14
N VAL A 109 -5.37 5.73 16.46
CA VAL A 109 -5.95 6.94 17.09
C VAL A 109 -7.06 6.57 18.08
N ALA A 110 -7.92 5.62 17.71
CA ALA A 110 -9.01 5.18 18.58
C ALA A 110 -8.53 4.50 19.86
N ARG A 111 -7.35 3.89 19.85
CA ARG A 111 -6.76 3.18 21.00
C ARG A 111 -5.81 4.03 21.83
N SER A 112 -4.94 4.81 21.17
CA SER A 112 -3.92 5.61 21.84
C SER A 112 -4.41 6.99 22.26
N GLY A 113 -5.41 7.53 21.55
CA GLY A 113 -5.85 8.91 21.71
C GLY A 113 -4.94 9.94 21.01
N ASP A 114 -3.84 9.51 20.40
CA ASP A 114 -2.93 10.41 19.68
C ASP A 114 -3.61 10.94 18.40
N PRO A 115 -3.53 12.23 18.10
CA PRO A 115 -4.18 12.80 16.94
C PRO A 115 -3.44 12.42 15.65
N ALA A 116 -4.18 12.19 14.56
CA ALA A 116 -3.66 12.11 13.22
C ALA A 116 -4.31 13.18 12.33
N LEU A 117 -3.53 13.70 11.37
CA LEU A 117 -3.98 14.69 10.41
C LEU A 117 -4.13 14.05 9.03
N LEU A 118 -5.27 14.24 8.42
CA LEU A 118 -5.52 13.88 7.03
C LEU A 118 -5.61 15.16 6.19
N LEU A 119 -4.78 15.25 5.16
CA LEU A 119 -4.83 16.29 4.15
C LEU A 119 -5.28 15.69 2.83
N MET A 120 -6.18 16.40 2.14
CA MET A 120 -6.55 16.11 0.76
C MET A 120 -6.17 17.32 -0.08
N LEU A 121 -5.44 17.09 -1.15
CA LEU A 121 -4.95 18.12 -2.06
C LEU A 121 -5.42 17.82 -3.48
N ASP A 122 -5.68 18.86 -4.23
CA ASP A 122 -6.08 18.79 -5.63
C ASP A 122 -5.24 19.79 -6.42
N VAL A 123 -4.90 19.46 -7.68
CA VAL A 123 -4.12 20.36 -8.53
C VAL A 123 -5.06 21.30 -9.26
N ASP A 124 -5.08 22.56 -8.81
CA ASP A 124 -5.93 23.59 -9.40
C ASP A 124 -5.74 23.68 -10.91
N HIS A 125 -6.86 23.72 -11.65
CA HIS A 125 -6.88 23.88 -13.09
C HIS A 125 -6.07 22.83 -13.89
N PHE A 126 -5.88 21.63 -13.36
CA PHE A 126 -5.09 20.58 -14.00
C PHE A 126 -5.58 20.26 -15.42
N LYS A 127 -6.90 20.27 -15.63
CA LYS A 127 -7.47 20.11 -16.95
C LYS A 127 -6.93 21.16 -17.95
N ASN A 128 -6.79 22.42 -17.54
CA ASN A 128 -6.27 23.47 -18.41
C ASN A 128 -4.82 23.21 -18.81
N VAL A 129 -4.02 22.61 -17.93
CA VAL A 129 -2.65 22.19 -18.26
C VAL A 129 -2.68 21.14 -19.37
N ASN A 130 -3.51 20.10 -19.21
CA ASN A 130 -3.66 19.05 -20.22
C ASN A 130 -4.17 19.60 -21.57
N ASP A 131 -5.20 20.45 -21.53
CA ASP A 131 -5.82 21.00 -22.74
C ASP A 131 -4.87 21.95 -23.49
N THR A 132 -4.00 22.66 -22.76
CA THR A 132 -3.05 23.63 -23.35
C THR A 132 -1.73 22.99 -23.79
N TYR A 133 -1.18 22.08 -22.98
CA TYR A 133 0.18 21.55 -23.16
C TYR A 133 0.25 20.06 -23.45
N GLY A 134 -0.91 19.39 -23.47
CA GLY A 134 -1.02 17.95 -23.67
C GLY A 134 -0.81 17.12 -22.41
N HIS A 135 -1.28 15.86 -22.45
CA HIS A 135 -1.24 14.93 -21.30
C HIS A 135 0.17 14.65 -20.78
N HIS A 136 1.18 14.64 -21.67
CA HIS A 136 2.56 14.44 -21.24
C HIS A 136 3.04 15.57 -20.30
N ALA A 137 2.65 16.82 -20.57
CA ALA A 137 2.95 17.94 -19.68
C ALA A 137 2.22 17.80 -18.34
N GLY A 138 0.96 17.35 -18.36
CA GLY A 138 0.22 17.03 -17.17
C GLY A 138 0.89 15.94 -16.30
N ASP A 139 1.39 14.88 -16.94
CA ASP A 139 2.12 13.82 -16.24
C ASP A 139 3.39 14.36 -15.56
N LEU A 140 4.14 15.24 -16.21
CA LEU A 140 5.32 15.90 -15.61
C LEU A 140 4.93 16.78 -14.41
N VAL A 141 3.80 17.48 -14.49
CA VAL A 141 3.27 18.27 -13.35
C VAL A 141 2.93 17.35 -12.18
N LEU A 142 2.20 16.25 -12.41
CA LEU A 142 1.84 15.29 -11.35
C LEU A 142 3.09 14.66 -10.70
N GLN A 143 4.09 14.31 -11.51
CA GLN A 143 5.37 13.83 -10.99
C GLN A 143 6.11 14.89 -10.16
N ALA A 144 6.08 16.15 -10.57
CA ALA A 144 6.71 17.24 -9.84
C ALA A 144 6.00 17.49 -8.50
N VAL A 145 4.66 17.49 -8.49
CA VAL A 145 3.86 17.59 -7.26
C VAL A 145 4.20 16.43 -6.33
N GLY A 146 4.17 15.20 -6.82
CA GLY A 146 4.49 14.01 -6.03
C GLY A 146 5.88 14.07 -5.39
N ARG A 147 6.91 14.45 -6.15
CA ARG A 147 8.27 14.65 -5.63
C ARG A 147 8.34 15.75 -4.57
N THR A 148 7.58 16.81 -4.73
CA THR A 148 7.54 17.92 -3.76
C THR A 148 6.88 17.47 -2.47
N LEU A 149 5.72 16.85 -2.55
CA LEU A 149 5.00 16.35 -1.38
C LEU A 149 5.85 15.35 -0.57
N SER A 150 6.53 14.41 -1.25
CA SER A 150 7.42 13.45 -0.58
C SER A 150 8.56 14.11 0.22
N LYS A 151 9.01 15.29 -0.19
CA LYS A 151 10.07 16.05 0.51
C LYS A 151 9.55 16.86 1.71
N CYS A 152 8.24 17.13 1.74
CA CYS A 152 7.61 17.96 2.77
C CYS A 152 7.12 17.14 3.97
N VAL A 153 7.12 15.82 3.89
CA VAL A 153 6.60 14.92 4.93
C VAL A 153 7.73 14.14 5.59
N ARG A 154 7.45 13.58 6.77
CA ARG A 154 8.40 12.72 7.50
C ARG A 154 8.41 11.30 6.89
N PRO A 155 9.47 10.50 7.11
CA PRO A 155 9.52 9.12 6.62
C PRO A 155 8.37 8.21 7.10
N MET A 156 7.75 8.54 8.24
CA MET A 156 6.62 7.79 8.79
C MET A 156 5.27 8.25 8.26
N ASP A 157 5.20 9.41 7.61
CA ASP A 157 3.97 9.92 7.02
C ASP A 157 3.75 9.26 5.66
N THR A 158 2.49 9.13 5.27
CA THR A 158 2.13 8.52 3.99
C THR A 158 1.62 9.57 3.03
N VAL A 159 2.24 9.64 1.87
CA VAL A 159 1.76 10.45 0.73
C VAL A 159 1.28 9.53 -0.36
N ALA A 160 0.13 9.83 -0.91
CA ALA A 160 -0.49 9.03 -1.96
C ALA A 160 -1.06 9.87 -3.09
N ARG A 161 -1.07 9.31 -4.29
CA ARG A 161 -1.94 9.77 -5.35
C ARG A 161 -3.29 9.08 -5.20
N TYR A 162 -4.32 9.85 -4.83
CA TYR A 162 -5.63 9.31 -4.51
C TYR A 162 -6.56 9.23 -5.71
N GLY A 163 -6.40 10.15 -6.67
CA GLY A 163 -7.18 10.24 -7.90
C GLY A 163 -6.31 10.66 -9.08
N GLY A 164 -6.94 11.16 -10.14
CA GLY A 164 -6.25 11.64 -11.33
C GLY A 164 -5.28 12.77 -11.02
N GLU A 165 -5.76 13.78 -10.33
CA GLU A 165 -5.05 15.00 -9.93
C GLU A 165 -5.11 15.26 -8.43
N GLU A 166 -5.63 14.27 -7.67
CA GLU A 166 -5.84 14.34 -6.23
C GLU A 166 -4.72 13.60 -5.47
N PHE A 167 -4.24 14.21 -4.38
CA PHE A 167 -3.22 13.67 -3.49
C PHE A 167 -3.73 13.66 -2.03
N ALA A 168 -3.15 12.80 -1.24
CA ALA A 168 -3.49 12.68 0.18
C ALA A 168 -2.23 12.44 1.02
#